data_293fbf5a75ebb9843c14b6e4bff20256
#
_entry.id   293fbf5a75ebb9843c14b6e4bff20256
#
_cell.length_a   1.000
_cell.length_b   1.000
_cell.length_c   1.000
_cell.angle_alpha   90.00
_cell.angle_beta   90.00
_cell.angle_gamma   90.00
#
_symmetry.space_group_name_H-M   'P 1'
#
loop_
_entity.id
_entity.type
_entity.pdbx_description
1 polymer ?
#
loop_
_entity_poly.entity_id
_entity_poly.type
_entity_poly.pdbx_seq_one_letter_code
_entity_poly.pdbx_strand_id
1 'polypeptide(L)'
;MVILARDYRGMTQKELAAKAMVTQPQIARIEAGIESSASNEVIERIAKSLDFPLSFLTSNEIRLGFGSSAIYYRKKSCLTAANRKRIESITNLSRIAIKKTLDAVDIQARLTLPKIDLDFHGYTPKEVADRIRAAWLIPDGAINNLTMLVESAGVIIIESDFGTNGIDGTSLWISETPPLIFINKDLPQDRYRFTLAHELGHLIMHDIPHENMEDEADEFAYELLLQTSEFKAATFQFGSRPTLKQLAQIKPYWKVSIASMIMKLRKINQISEDTKKSLFIMMSNAKIRMNEPQGFDKEKPSLLKKILAASIKENGFNENQTSDFLRLPYDAIKQLFGSFLLEEKKNHLHLV
;
A
#
# COMPACT_ATOMS: atom_id res chain seq x y z
N MET A 1 -6.44 -21.45 -3.60
CA MET A 1 -5.35 -21.16 -2.64
C MET A 1 -3.98 -21.63 -3.14
N VAL A 2 -3.87 -22.81 -3.82
CA VAL A 2 -2.59 -23.33 -4.37
C VAL A 2 -1.86 -22.30 -5.24
N ILE A 3 -2.59 -21.60 -6.14
CA ILE A 3 -2.01 -20.54 -6.98
C ILE A 3 -1.32 -19.46 -6.14
N LEU A 4 -1.98 -18.95 -5.08
CA LEU A 4 -1.42 -17.90 -4.23
C LEU A 4 -0.13 -18.35 -3.54
N ALA A 5 -0.13 -19.54 -2.96
CA ALA A 5 1.05 -20.09 -2.31
C ALA A 5 2.21 -20.32 -3.30
N ARG A 6 1.90 -20.85 -4.49
CA ARG A 6 2.89 -21.08 -5.55
C ARG A 6 3.47 -19.77 -6.10
N ASP A 7 2.60 -18.80 -6.41
CA ASP A 7 3.04 -17.50 -6.94
C ASP A 7 3.84 -16.72 -5.88
N TYR A 8 3.48 -16.84 -4.59
CA TYR A 8 4.27 -16.30 -3.48
C TYR A 8 5.66 -16.91 -3.39
N ARG A 9 5.78 -18.23 -3.57
CA ARG A 9 7.08 -18.95 -3.63
C ARG A 9 7.83 -18.72 -4.95
N GLY A 10 7.26 -18.00 -5.92
CA GLY A 10 7.87 -17.75 -7.22
C GLY A 10 8.01 -18.99 -8.10
N MET A 11 7.25 -20.05 -7.83
CA MET A 11 7.32 -21.33 -8.55
C MET A 11 6.43 -21.32 -9.79
N THR A 12 6.87 -22.01 -10.84
CA THR A 12 6.02 -22.41 -11.97
C THR A 12 5.21 -23.66 -11.62
N GLN A 13 4.12 -23.91 -12.35
CA GLN A 13 3.34 -25.15 -12.20
C GLN A 13 4.20 -26.41 -12.42
N LYS A 14 5.18 -26.34 -13.34
CA LYS A 14 6.08 -27.45 -13.63
C LYS A 14 7.02 -27.76 -12.45
N GLU A 15 7.58 -26.74 -11.83
CA GLU A 15 8.43 -26.89 -10.65
C GLU A 15 7.66 -27.44 -9.45
N LEU A 16 6.44 -26.92 -9.21
CA LEU A 16 5.59 -27.43 -8.15
C LEU A 16 5.20 -28.89 -8.41
N ALA A 17 4.84 -29.24 -9.64
CA ALA A 17 4.49 -30.62 -10.02
C ALA A 17 5.63 -31.60 -9.76
N ALA A 18 6.87 -31.23 -10.16
CA ALA A 18 8.06 -32.04 -9.90
C ALA A 18 8.31 -32.23 -8.40
N LYS A 19 8.21 -31.15 -7.60
CA LYS A 19 8.46 -31.18 -6.16
C LYS A 19 7.39 -31.97 -5.39
N ALA A 20 6.13 -31.87 -5.81
CA ALA A 20 4.98 -32.59 -5.22
C ALA A 20 4.80 -34.01 -5.76
N MET A 21 5.66 -34.47 -6.69
CA MET A 21 5.57 -35.77 -7.37
C MET A 21 4.17 -36.01 -8.00
N VAL A 22 3.68 -35.01 -8.73
CA VAL A 22 2.44 -35.05 -9.50
C VAL A 22 2.70 -34.55 -10.93
N THR A 23 1.71 -34.64 -11.82
CA THR A 23 1.85 -34.11 -13.18
C THR A 23 1.50 -32.61 -13.24
N GLN A 24 2.12 -31.88 -14.17
CA GLN A 24 1.79 -30.45 -14.38
C GLN A 24 0.31 -30.23 -14.76
N PRO A 25 -0.32 -31.06 -15.62
CA PRO A 25 -1.77 -30.97 -15.87
C PRO A 25 -2.63 -31.14 -14.60
N GLN A 26 -2.19 -31.97 -13.65
CA GLN A 26 -2.90 -32.14 -12.38
C GLN A 26 -2.84 -30.87 -11.54
N ILE A 27 -1.67 -30.22 -11.43
CA ILE A 27 -1.55 -28.90 -10.77
C ILE A 27 -2.47 -27.88 -11.46
N ALA A 28 -2.45 -27.82 -12.80
CA ALA A 28 -3.29 -26.89 -13.55
C ALA A 28 -4.78 -27.07 -13.28
N ARG A 29 -5.27 -28.32 -13.20
CA ARG A 29 -6.68 -28.63 -12.87
C ARG A 29 -7.05 -28.25 -11.43
N ILE A 30 -6.16 -28.54 -10.47
CA ILE A 30 -6.34 -28.15 -9.06
C ILE A 30 -6.41 -26.61 -8.95
N GLU A 31 -5.51 -25.90 -9.62
CA GLU A 31 -5.48 -24.43 -9.62
C GLU A 31 -6.72 -23.82 -10.31
N ALA A 32 -7.28 -24.50 -11.30
CA ALA A 32 -8.52 -24.09 -11.97
C ALA A 32 -9.78 -24.42 -11.19
N GLY A 33 -9.68 -25.16 -10.07
CA GLY A 33 -10.83 -25.59 -9.28
C GLY A 33 -11.71 -26.65 -10.00
N ILE A 34 -11.20 -27.28 -11.08
CA ILE A 34 -11.96 -28.27 -11.90
C ILE A 34 -11.94 -29.64 -11.22
N GLU A 35 -10.91 -29.93 -10.45
CA GLU A 35 -10.77 -31.20 -9.75
C GLU A 35 -11.27 -31.08 -8.30
N SER A 36 -12.54 -31.40 -8.11
CA SER A 36 -13.12 -31.67 -6.78
C SER A 36 -12.53 -32.94 -6.11
N SER A 37 -11.58 -33.60 -6.76
CA SER A 37 -11.05 -34.92 -6.42
C SER A 37 -9.51 -35.03 -6.33
N ALA A 38 -8.82 -33.94 -6.06
CA ALA A 38 -7.45 -34.10 -5.59
C ALA A 38 -7.51 -34.86 -4.26
N SER A 39 -6.94 -36.08 -4.20
CA SER A 39 -6.94 -36.85 -2.96
C SER A 39 -6.24 -36.05 -1.86
N ASN A 40 -6.63 -36.22 -0.62
CA ASN A 40 -5.99 -35.56 0.53
C ASN A 40 -4.48 -35.70 0.49
N GLU A 41 -3.97 -36.87 0.11
CA GLU A 41 -2.53 -37.15 -0.03
C GLU A 41 -1.86 -36.23 -1.07
N VAL A 42 -2.54 -35.92 -2.18
CA VAL A 42 -2.00 -34.99 -3.19
C VAL A 42 -1.93 -33.59 -2.64
N ILE A 43 -2.99 -33.12 -1.96
CA ILE A 43 -3.01 -31.78 -1.36
C ILE A 43 -1.98 -31.67 -0.25
N GLU A 44 -1.77 -32.69 0.57
CA GLU A 44 -0.72 -32.72 1.60
C GLU A 44 0.69 -32.63 0.98
N ARG A 45 0.96 -33.38 -0.11
CA ARG A 45 2.23 -33.26 -0.83
C ARG A 45 2.45 -31.89 -1.42
N ILE A 46 1.41 -31.27 -1.96
CA ILE A 46 1.46 -29.88 -2.45
C ILE A 46 1.74 -28.92 -1.30
N ALA A 47 1.03 -29.06 -0.17
CA ALA A 47 1.23 -28.24 1.03
C ALA A 47 2.69 -28.32 1.52
N LYS A 48 3.22 -29.52 1.66
CA LYS A 48 4.61 -29.77 2.05
C LYS A 48 5.61 -29.20 1.02
N SER A 49 5.30 -29.31 -0.28
CA SER A 49 6.16 -28.79 -1.34
C SER A 49 6.22 -27.28 -1.39
N LEU A 50 5.12 -26.59 -1.03
CA LEU A 50 5.02 -25.15 -0.95
C LEU A 50 5.45 -24.62 0.43
N ASP A 51 5.62 -25.52 1.42
CA ASP A 51 5.84 -25.13 2.81
C ASP A 51 4.74 -24.19 3.30
N PHE A 52 3.47 -24.61 3.10
CA PHE A 52 2.27 -23.91 3.56
C PHE A 52 1.41 -24.86 4.39
N PRO A 53 0.74 -24.36 5.45
CA PRO A 53 -0.21 -25.18 6.20
C PRO A 53 -1.30 -25.74 5.30
N LEU A 54 -1.69 -27.02 5.53
CA LEU A 54 -2.78 -27.66 4.81
C LEU A 54 -4.08 -26.85 4.96
N SER A 55 -4.32 -26.30 6.13
CA SER A 55 -5.47 -25.44 6.46
C SER A 55 -5.57 -24.18 5.60
N PHE A 56 -4.44 -23.68 5.06
CA PHE A 56 -4.44 -22.59 4.10
C PHE A 56 -4.94 -23.06 2.73
N LEU A 57 -4.39 -24.17 2.22
CA LEU A 57 -4.73 -24.67 0.87
C LEU A 57 -6.19 -25.13 0.76
N THR A 58 -6.75 -25.62 1.86
CA THR A 58 -8.15 -26.09 1.94
C THR A 58 -9.14 -25.01 2.40
N SER A 59 -8.68 -23.78 2.60
CA SER A 59 -9.54 -22.67 3.02
C SER A 59 -10.44 -22.21 1.87
N ASN A 60 -11.64 -21.73 2.22
CA ASN A 60 -12.62 -21.16 1.27
C ASN A 60 -12.36 -19.66 0.99
N GLU A 61 -11.13 -19.17 1.24
CA GLU A 61 -10.80 -17.79 0.97
C GLU A 61 -10.78 -17.50 -0.54
N ILE A 62 -11.24 -16.31 -0.90
CA ILE A 62 -11.30 -15.86 -2.30
C ILE A 62 -9.98 -15.19 -2.66
N ARG A 63 -9.41 -15.61 -3.80
CA ARG A 63 -8.32 -14.86 -4.43
C ARG A 63 -8.90 -13.62 -5.08
N LEU A 64 -8.40 -12.47 -4.66
CA LEU A 64 -8.70 -11.20 -5.31
C LEU A 64 -7.63 -10.91 -6.37
N GLY A 65 -8.07 -10.43 -7.53
CA GLY A 65 -7.17 -9.87 -8.52
C GLY A 65 -6.50 -8.59 -8.01
N PHE A 66 -5.59 -8.06 -8.78
CA PHE A 66 -5.00 -6.73 -8.53
C PHE A 66 -6.15 -5.73 -8.38
N GLY A 67 -6.16 -4.93 -7.32
CA GLY A 67 -7.17 -3.91 -7.06
C GLY A 67 -7.33 -2.88 -8.20
N SER A 68 -7.90 -1.74 -7.93
CA SER A 68 -8.14 -0.66 -8.91
C SER A 68 -6.90 -0.29 -9.76
N SER A 69 -5.71 -0.30 -9.16
CA SER A 69 -4.42 -0.04 -9.84
C SER A 69 -4.03 -1.06 -10.94
N ALA A 70 -4.71 -2.20 -11.04
CA ALA A 70 -4.34 -3.28 -11.99
C ALA A 70 -4.38 -2.85 -13.46
N ILE A 71 -5.32 -2.00 -13.85
CA ILE A 71 -5.49 -1.54 -15.23
C ILE A 71 -4.34 -0.60 -15.60
N TYR A 72 -3.97 0.28 -14.70
CA TYR A 72 -2.88 1.24 -14.91
C TYR A 72 -1.52 0.55 -15.07
N TYR A 73 -1.19 -0.40 -14.19
CA TYR A 73 0.06 -1.15 -14.29
C TYR A 73 0.14 -2.05 -15.52
N ARG A 74 -1.01 -2.47 -16.08
CA ARG A 74 -1.05 -3.13 -17.40
C ARG A 74 -0.66 -2.18 -18.53
N LYS A 75 -1.11 -0.92 -18.48
CA LYS A 75 -0.80 0.10 -19.50
C LYS A 75 0.65 0.60 -19.42
N LYS A 76 1.21 0.74 -18.21
CA LYS A 76 2.58 1.27 -17.99
C LYS A 76 3.71 0.28 -18.27
N SER A 77 3.49 -0.93 -18.71
CA SER A 77 4.53 -1.95 -19.05
C SER A 77 5.72 -2.08 -18.06
N CYS A 78 5.66 -1.44 -16.89
CA CYS A 78 6.77 -1.38 -15.93
C CYS A 78 6.83 -2.60 -14.99
N LEU A 79 5.78 -3.44 -14.96
CA LEU A 79 5.77 -4.66 -14.17
C LEU A 79 5.76 -5.92 -15.03
N THR A 80 6.72 -6.80 -14.79
CA THR A 80 6.72 -8.14 -15.39
C THR A 80 5.51 -8.95 -14.87
N ALA A 81 5.11 -9.99 -15.61
CA ALA A 81 4.06 -10.90 -15.17
C ALA A 81 4.41 -11.57 -13.82
N ALA A 82 5.69 -11.87 -13.59
CA ALA A 82 6.18 -12.44 -12.34
C ALA A 82 6.01 -11.46 -11.17
N ASN A 83 6.39 -10.19 -11.35
CA ASN A 83 6.24 -9.17 -10.31
C ASN A 83 4.76 -8.93 -9.97
N ARG A 84 3.87 -8.90 -10.97
CA ARG A 84 2.42 -8.78 -10.73
C ARG A 84 1.89 -9.91 -9.87
N LYS A 85 2.22 -11.17 -10.21
CA LYS A 85 1.82 -12.34 -9.43
C LYS A 85 2.33 -12.30 -8.02
N ARG A 86 3.59 -11.88 -7.83
CA ARG A 86 4.19 -11.71 -6.50
C ARG A 86 3.43 -10.67 -5.66
N ILE A 87 3.16 -9.49 -6.22
CA ILE A 87 2.43 -8.42 -5.51
C ILE A 87 1.00 -8.89 -5.18
N GLU A 88 0.30 -9.51 -6.14
CA GLU A 88 -1.02 -10.08 -5.92
C GLU A 88 -1.01 -11.13 -4.79
N SER A 89 0.02 -11.96 -4.72
CA SER A 89 0.16 -12.94 -3.65
C SER A 89 0.41 -12.27 -2.30
N ILE A 90 1.31 -11.29 -2.22
CA ILE A 90 1.60 -10.53 -1.01
C ILE A 90 0.33 -9.87 -0.48
N THR A 91 -0.41 -9.16 -1.32
CA THR A 91 -1.62 -8.45 -0.90
C THR A 91 -2.72 -9.40 -0.43
N ASN A 92 -2.93 -10.53 -1.13
CA ASN A 92 -3.92 -11.54 -0.71
C ASN A 92 -3.53 -12.25 0.57
N LEU A 93 -2.27 -12.68 0.73
CA LEU A 93 -1.82 -13.36 1.96
C LEU A 93 -1.92 -12.40 3.16
N SER A 94 -1.52 -11.14 2.99
CA SER A 94 -1.66 -10.14 4.05
C SER A 94 -3.13 -9.89 4.42
N ARG A 95 -4.02 -9.77 3.43
CA ARG A 95 -5.46 -9.61 3.66
C ARG A 95 -6.04 -10.78 4.46
N ILE A 96 -5.73 -12.02 4.05
CA ILE A 96 -6.23 -13.23 4.71
C ILE A 96 -5.74 -13.29 6.17
N ALA A 97 -4.46 -12.99 6.41
CA ALA A 97 -3.91 -12.96 7.75
C ALA A 97 -4.54 -11.86 8.61
N ILE A 98 -4.70 -10.64 8.07
CA ILE A 98 -5.34 -9.53 8.77
C ILE A 98 -6.80 -9.86 9.12
N LYS A 99 -7.56 -10.44 8.18
CA LYS A 99 -8.94 -10.89 8.46
C LYS A 99 -8.97 -11.82 9.68
N LYS A 100 -8.02 -12.76 9.78
CA LYS A 100 -7.91 -13.65 10.94
C LYS A 100 -7.59 -12.94 12.25
N THR A 101 -6.72 -11.93 12.20
CA THR A 101 -6.42 -11.15 13.42
C THR A 101 -7.62 -10.34 13.89
N LEU A 102 -8.47 -9.89 12.98
CA LEU A 102 -9.66 -9.10 13.27
C LEU A 102 -10.83 -9.93 13.81
N ASP A 103 -10.83 -11.25 13.60
CA ASP A 103 -11.78 -12.16 14.29
C ASP A 103 -11.62 -12.06 15.83
N ALA A 104 -10.45 -11.63 16.33
CA ALA A 104 -10.12 -11.53 17.75
C ALA A 104 -10.04 -10.09 18.29
N VAL A 105 -10.05 -9.08 17.43
CA VAL A 105 -9.83 -7.67 17.81
C VAL A 105 -10.83 -6.76 17.09
N ASP A 106 -11.59 -5.99 17.85
CA ASP A 106 -12.47 -4.96 17.28
C ASP A 106 -11.70 -3.64 17.07
N ILE A 107 -11.78 -3.10 15.87
CA ILE A 107 -11.16 -1.81 15.51
C ILE A 107 -12.26 -0.75 15.42
N GLN A 108 -12.23 0.18 16.33
CA GLN A 108 -13.09 1.37 16.26
C GLN A 108 -12.34 2.51 15.57
N ALA A 109 -12.74 2.82 14.33
CA ALA A 109 -12.26 4.00 13.63
C ALA A 109 -12.78 5.28 14.32
N ARG A 110 -11.91 6.27 14.47
CA ARG A 110 -12.27 7.58 15.04
C ARG A 110 -12.84 8.53 13.99
N LEU A 111 -12.46 8.32 12.73
CA LEU A 111 -12.89 9.08 11.57
C LEU A 111 -13.64 8.16 10.61
N THR A 112 -14.58 8.72 9.88
CA THR A 112 -15.29 7.97 8.83
C THR A 112 -14.51 8.07 7.52
N LEU A 113 -14.26 6.93 6.86
CA LEU A 113 -13.76 6.90 5.49
C LEU A 113 -14.99 6.79 4.56
N PRO A 114 -15.33 7.84 3.80
CA PRO A 114 -16.48 7.80 2.91
C PRO A 114 -16.13 7.07 1.59
N LYS A 115 -17.17 6.60 0.90
CA LYS A 115 -17.14 6.27 -0.53
C LYS A 115 -17.86 7.38 -1.28
N ILE A 116 -17.20 7.95 -2.27
CA ILE A 116 -17.70 9.08 -3.06
C ILE A 116 -17.52 8.76 -4.53
N ASP A 117 -18.61 8.39 -5.19
CA ASP A 117 -18.62 8.22 -6.64
C ASP A 117 -18.64 9.62 -7.30
N LEU A 118 -17.60 9.90 -8.09
CA LEU A 118 -17.42 11.23 -8.71
C LEU A 118 -18.54 11.53 -9.71
N ASP A 119 -18.92 10.57 -10.53
CA ASP A 119 -19.95 10.75 -11.55
C ASP A 119 -21.34 10.94 -10.93
N PHE A 120 -21.66 10.15 -9.91
CA PHE A 120 -22.94 10.23 -9.22
C PHE A 120 -23.13 11.56 -8.47
N HIS A 121 -22.06 12.06 -7.81
CA HIS A 121 -22.14 13.29 -7.02
C HIS A 121 -21.79 14.54 -7.82
N GLY A 122 -21.20 14.41 -9.01
CA GLY A 122 -20.73 15.53 -9.82
C GLY A 122 -19.55 16.28 -9.17
N TYR A 123 -18.76 15.62 -8.34
CA TYR A 123 -17.60 16.23 -7.68
C TYR A 123 -16.33 16.03 -8.48
N THR A 124 -15.44 17.02 -8.41
CA THR A 124 -14.04 16.88 -8.83
C THR A 124 -13.20 16.22 -7.72
N PRO A 125 -12.09 15.57 -8.06
CA PRO A 125 -11.17 15.01 -7.05
C PRO A 125 -10.68 16.06 -6.03
N LYS A 126 -10.52 17.31 -6.48
CA LYS A 126 -10.21 18.45 -5.62
C LYS A 126 -11.29 18.69 -4.57
N GLU A 127 -12.56 18.77 -4.98
CA GLU A 127 -13.68 18.97 -4.06
C GLU A 127 -13.83 17.81 -3.07
N VAL A 128 -13.51 16.59 -3.50
CA VAL A 128 -13.45 15.44 -2.60
C VAL A 128 -12.34 15.61 -1.54
N ALA A 129 -11.15 16.05 -1.95
CA ALA A 129 -10.06 16.33 -1.00
C ALA A 129 -10.43 17.43 0.01
N ASP A 130 -11.06 18.52 -0.46
CA ASP A 130 -11.54 19.61 0.40
C ASP A 130 -12.61 19.10 1.40
N ARG A 131 -13.52 18.23 0.97
CA ARG A 131 -14.53 17.59 1.83
C ARG A 131 -13.91 16.67 2.87
N ILE A 132 -12.90 15.88 2.50
CA ILE A 132 -12.16 15.03 3.44
C ILE A 132 -11.43 15.90 4.47
N ARG A 133 -10.77 16.98 4.05
CA ARG A 133 -10.15 17.92 5.00
C ARG A 133 -11.15 18.48 5.98
N ALA A 134 -12.33 18.91 5.52
CA ALA A 134 -13.38 19.43 6.37
C ALA A 134 -13.97 18.35 7.31
N ALA A 135 -14.30 17.16 6.78
CA ALA A 135 -14.89 16.07 7.57
C ALA A 135 -13.93 15.53 8.63
N TRP A 136 -12.64 15.51 8.36
CA TRP A 136 -11.62 15.06 9.29
C TRP A 136 -11.03 16.18 10.15
N LEU A 137 -11.58 17.37 10.05
CA LEU A 137 -11.16 18.59 10.79
C LEU A 137 -9.66 18.86 10.63
N ILE A 138 -9.14 18.67 9.41
CA ILE A 138 -7.73 18.93 9.09
C ILE A 138 -7.54 20.45 8.99
N PRO A 139 -6.65 21.05 9.77
CA PRO A 139 -6.34 22.47 9.66
C PRO A 139 -5.87 22.85 8.27
N ASP A 140 -6.05 24.11 7.89
CA ASP A 140 -5.50 24.65 6.66
C ASP A 140 -3.98 24.53 6.62
N GLY A 141 -3.45 24.34 5.41
CA GLY A 141 -2.01 24.14 5.18
C GLY A 141 -1.55 22.67 5.26
N ALA A 142 -0.35 22.45 5.80
CA ALA A 142 0.29 21.14 5.79
C ALA A 142 -0.32 20.16 6.80
N ILE A 143 -0.41 18.90 6.41
CA ILE A 143 -0.81 17.81 7.31
C ILE A 143 0.40 17.34 8.12
N ASN A 144 0.33 17.38 9.43
CA ASN A 144 1.45 17.02 10.31
C ASN A 144 1.86 15.56 10.20
N ASN A 145 0.90 14.64 10.31
CA ASN A 145 1.11 13.20 10.21
C ASN A 145 -0.04 12.56 9.43
N LEU A 146 0.20 12.33 8.15
CA LEU A 146 -0.79 11.73 7.25
C LEU A 146 -1.07 10.28 7.61
N THR A 147 -0.03 9.51 7.95
CA THR A 147 -0.13 8.10 8.32
C THR A 147 -1.07 7.90 9.51
N MET A 148 -0.87 8.64 10.59
CA MET A 148 -1.75 8.58 11.78
C MET A 148 -3.18 9.01 11.45
N LEU A 149 -3.36 10.00 10.61
CA LEU A 149 -4.67 10.49 10.19
C LEU A 149 -5.44 9.42 9.41
N VAL A 150 -4.78 8.79 8.45
CA VAL A 150 -5.36 7.71 7.62
C VAL A 150 -5.67 6.47 8.48
N GLU A 151 -4.78 6.09 9.40
CA GLU A 151 -5.05 5.01 10.37
C GLU A 151 -6.23 5.35 11.30
N SER A 152 -6.43 6.62 11.65
CA SER A 152 -7.58 7.05 12.46
C SER A 152 -8.92 6.85 11.74
N ALA A 153 -8.93 6.78 10.42
CA ALA A 153 -10.08 6.44 9.60
C ALA A 153 -10.27 4.91 9.42
N GLY A 154 -9.52 4.09 10.17
CA GLY A 154 -9.63 2.63 10.13
C GLY A 154 -8.88 1.97 8.98
N VAL A 155 -8.08 2.70 8.23
CA VAL A 155 -7.26 2.16 7.14
C VAL A 155 -6.02 1.48 7.72
N ILE A 156 -5.78 0.23 7.37
CA ILE A 156 -4.56 -0.49 7.76
C ILE A 156 -3.48 -0.28 6.71
N ILE A 157 -2.37 0.34 7.10
CA ILE A 157 -1.23 0.61 6.24
C ILE A 157 -0.16 -0.45 6.44
N ILE A 158 0.32 -1.04 5.36
CA ILE A 158 1.28 -2.15 5.35
C ILE A 158 2.50 -1.75 4.51
N GLU A 159 3.65 -1.59 5.15
CA GLU A 159 4.92 -1.43 4.43
C GLU A 159 5.35 -2.81 3.89
N SER A 160 5.38 -2.95 2.57
CA SER A 160 5.59 -4.22 1.88
C SER A 160 6.86 -4.21 1.02
N ASP A 161 7.54 -5.36 1.00
CA ASP A 161 8.61 -5.64 0.06
C ASP A 161 8.03 -6.28 -1.21
N PHE A 162 7.77 -5.45 -2.21
CA PHE A 162 7.26 -5.95 -3.49
C PHE A 162 8.32 -6.65 -4.35
N GLY A 163 9.62 -6.57 -3.97
CA GLY A 163 10.72 -7.10 -4.77
C GLY A 163 10.95 -6.34 -6.09
N THR A 164 10.39 -5.15 -6.22
CA THR A 164 10.52 -4.29 -7.40
C THR A 164 10.26 -2.83 -7.03
N ASN A 165 10.95 -1.93 -7.73
CA ASN A 165 10.69 -0.48 -7.66
C ASN A 165 9.68 -0.02 -8.71
N GLY A 166 9.03 -0.94 -9.42
CA GLY A 166 8.05 -0.63 -10.47
C GLY A 166 6.67 -0.26 -9.93
N ILE A 167 6.46 -0.36 -8.60
CA ILE A 167 5.22 0.00 -7.91
C ILE A 167 5.53 0.68 -6.59
N ASP A 168 4.85 1.77 -6.31
CA ASP A 168 4.98 2.53 -5.08
C ASP A 168 3.98 2.08 -4.02
N GLY A 169 2.75 1.81 -4.41
CA GLY A 169 1.68 1.37 -3.54
C GLY A 169 0.55 0.67 -4.29
N THR A 170 -0.38 0.13 -3.54
CA THR A 170 -1.67 -0.37 -4.01
C THR A 170 -2.65 -0.42 -2.86
N SER A 171 -3.93 -0.25 -3.14
CA SER A 171 -4.99 -0.26 -2.14
C SER A 171 -6.06 -1.30 -2.45
N LEU A 172 -6.75 -1.73 -1.39
CA LEU A 172 -7.80 -2.73 -1.46
C LEU A 172 -8.87 -2.43 -0.40
N TRP A 173 -10.14 -2.38 -0.82
CA TRP A 173 -11.27 -2.29 0.10
C TRP A 173 -12.39 -3.23 -0.35
N ILE A 174 -12.66 -4.22 0.46
CA ILE A 174 -13.75 -5.18 0.27
C ILE A 174 -14.61 -5.26 1.53
N SER A 175 -15.87 -5.68 1.39
CA SER A 175 -16.89 -5.66 2.44
C SER A 175 -16.53 -6.37 3.75
N GLU A 176 -15.66 -7.37 3.69
CA GLU A 176 -15.35 -8.22 4.86
C GLU A 176 -14.04 -7.84 5.59
N THR A 177 -13.34 -6.82 5.11
CA THR A 177 -12.09 -6.35 5.72
C THR A 177 -12.02 -4.83 5.75
N PRO A 178 -11.35 -4.23 6.74
CA PRO A 178 -11.01 -2.82 6.68
C PRO A 178 -10.28 -2.48 5.38
N PRO A 179 -10.31 -1.22 4.96
CA PRO A 179 -9.50 -0.77 3.84
C PRO A 179 -8.00 -0.97 4.14
N LEU A 180 -7.28 -1.52 3.17
CA LEU A 180 -5.85 -1.81 3.23
C LEU A 180 -5.10 -0.94 2.22
N ILE A 181 -4.00 -0.35 2.65
CA ILE A 181 -3.04 0.31 1.75
C ILE A 181 -1.68 -0.36 1.92
N PHE A 182 -1.14 -0.86 0.83
CA PHE A 182 0.21 -1.43 0.76
C PHE A 182 1.15 -0.41 0.15
N ILE A 183 2.25 -0.09 0.82
CA ILE A 183 3.24 0.88 0.35
C ILE A 183 4.61 0.20 0.30
N ASN A 184 5.37 0.45 -0.75
CA ASN A 184 6.73 -0.06 -0.86
C ASN A 184 7.59 0.50 0.28
N LYS A 185 8.18 -0.40 1.09
CA LYS A 185 8.97 -0.07 2.28
C LYS A 185 10.20 0.81 1.98
N ASP A 186 10.71 0.74 0.74
CA ASP A 186 11.95 1.40 0.33
C ASP A 186 11.73 2.82 -0.23
N LEU A 187 10.48 3.32 -0.19
CA LEU A 187 10.19 4.68 -0.66
C LEU A 187 10.82 5.75 0.25
N PRO A 188 11.38 6.82 -0.34
CA PRO A 188 11.68 8.06 0.38
C PRO A 188 10.41 8.62 1.04
N GLN A 189 10.57 9.30 2.18
CA GLN A 189 9.43 9.74 2.99
C GLN A 189 8.47 10.69 2.25
N ASP A 190 8.98 11.57 1.43
CA ASP A 190 8.17 12.50 0.64
C ASP A 190 7.36 11.79 -0.44
N ARG A 191 7.92 10.74 -1.06
CA ARG A 191 7.22 9.88 -2.01
C ARG A 191 6.22 8.96 -1.32
N TYR A 192 6.58 8.42 -0.14
CA TYR A 192 5.68 7.64 0.71
C TYR A 192 4.38 8.41 1.01
N ARG A 193 4.48 9.67 1.43
CA ARG A 193 3.31 10.49 1.75
C ARG A 193 2.42 10.76 0.54
N PHE A 194 3.02 11.03 -0.61
CA PHE A 194 2.26 11.25 -1.84
C PHE A 194 1.54 9.96 -2.26
N THR A 195 2.25 8.83 -2.24
CA THR A 195 1.67 7.51 -2.52
C THR A 195 0.52 7.18 -1.55
N LEU A 196 0.70 7.43 -0.25
CA LEU A 196 -0.36 7.21 0.73
C LEU A 196 -1.62 8.06 0.45
N ALA A 197 -1.45 9.32 0.09
CA ALA A 197 -2.57 10.19 -0.29
C ALA A 197 -3.23 9.74 -1.60
N HIS A 198 -2.46 9.29 -2.57
CA HIS A 198 -2.92 8.76 -3.85
C HIS A 198 -3.76 7.48 -3.65
N GLU A 199 -3.25 6.52 -2.89
CA GLU A 199 -3.97 5.27 -2.57
C GLU A 199 -5.23 5.53 -1.72
N LEU A 200 -5.19 6.52 -0.84
CA LEU A 200 -6.37 6.98 -0.14
C LEU A 200 -7.44 7.54 -1.11
N GLY A 201 -7.01 8.27 -2.13
CA GLY A 201 -7.89 8.74 -3.21
C GLY A 201 -8.59 7.58 -3.92
N HIS A 202 -7.86 6.52 -4.25
CA HIS A 202 -8.44 5.31 -4.84
C HIS A 202 -9.48 4.66 -3.91
N LEU A 203 -9.18 4.53 -2.62
CA LEU A 203 -10.14 3.96 -1.66
C LEU A 203 -11.45 4.77 -1.57
N ILE A 204 -11.36 6.08 -1.68
CA ILE A 204 -12.52 6.98 -1.52
C ILE A 204 -13.36 7.06 -2.81
N MET A 205 -12.70 7.19 -3.98
CA MET A 205 -13.36 7.60 -5.21
C MET A 205 -13.61 6.46 -6.21
N HIS A 206 -12.85 5.36 -6.14
CA HIS A 206 -12.83 4.38 -7.21
C HIS A 206 -13.26 2.99 -6.74
N ASP A 207 -14.53 2.65 -6.96
CA ASP A 207 -15.04 1.28 -6.76
C ASP A 207 -14.81 0.41 -8.00
N ILE A 208 -14.95 1.00 -9.19
CA ILE A 208 -14.77 0.33 -10.48
C ILE A 208 -13.61 0.99 -11.23
N PRO A 209 -12.63 0.21 -11.72
CA PRO A 209 -11.52 0.75 -12.48
C PRO A 209 -11.95 1.39 -13.81
N HIS A 210 -11.46 2.61 -14.09
CA HIS A 210 -11.67 3.34 -15.34
C HIS A 210 -10.42 4.10 -15.79
N GLU A 211 -10.47 4.75 -16.98
CA GLU A 211 -9.26 5.29 -17.61
C GLU A 211 -8.62 6.47 -16.89
N ASN A 212 -9.41 7.31 -16.22
CA ASN A 212 -8.96 8.56 -15.60
C ASN A 212 -8.59 8.42 -14.12
N MET A 213 -8.83 7.27 -13.52
CA MET A 213 -8.71 7.05 -12.08
C MET A 213 -7.35 7.45 -11.48
N GLU A 214 -6.27 7.30 -12.24
CA GLU A 214 -4.92 7.65 -11.76
C GLU A 214 -4.71 9.16 -11.72
N ASP A 215 -5.18 9.87 -12.75
CA ASP A 215 -5.12 11.33 -12.81
C ASP A 215 -6.00 11.95 -11.72
N GLU A 216 -7.13 11.32 -11.41
CA GLU A 216 -8.05 11.71 -10.35
C GLU A 216 -7.46 11.46 -8.96
N ALA A 217 -6.83 10.30 -8.74
CA ALA A 217 -6.12 10.00 -7.50
C ALA A 217 -4.93 10.95 -7.28
N ASP A 218 -4.20 11.27 -8.34
CA ASP A 218 -3.13 12.27 -8.31
C ASP A 218 -3.67 13.68 -7.96
N GLU A 219 -4.79 14.09 -8.57
CA GLU A 219 -5.41 15.39 -8.28
C GLU A 219 -5.88 15.48 -6.83
N PHE A 220 -6.53 14.44 -6.34
CA PHE A 220 -6.91 14.31 -4.94
C PHE A 220 -5.69 14.42 -4.02
N ALA A 221 -4.62 13.66 -4.29
CA ALA A 221 -3.40 13.68 -3.48
C ALA A 221 -2.74 15.07 -3.45
N TYR A 222 -2.67 15.73 -4.62
CA TYR A 222 -2.16 17.11 -4.69
C TYR A 222 -2.99 18.08 -3.87
N GLU A 223 -4.31 18.00 -3.89
CA GLU A 223 -5.14 18.92 -3.14
C GLU A 223 -5.12 18.61 -1.64
N LEU A 224 -5.16 17.33 -1.28
CA LEU A 224 -5.09 16.91 0.11
C LEU A 224 -3.79 17.36 0.79
N LEU A 225 -2.63 17.23 0.12
CA LEU A 225 -1.33 17.55 0.68
C LEU A 225 -0.89 19.01 0.48
N LEU A 226 -1.29 19.61 -0.64
CA LEU A 226 -0.93 20.96 -1.06
C LEU A 226 -2.21 21.75 -1.39
N GLN A 227 -3.00 22.02 -0.36
CA GLN A 227 -4.25 22.78 -0.47
C GLN A 227 -4.02 24.07 -1.30
N THR A 228 -4.79 24.22 -2.37
CA THR A 228 -4.49 25.22 -3.42
C THR A 228 -4.42 26.64 -2.87
N SER A 229 -5.33 27.05 -1.98
CA SER A 229 -5.35 28.38 -1.37
C SER A 229 -4.05 28.67 -0.62
N GLU A 230 -3.72 27.78 0.30
CA GLU A 230 -2.59 27.91 1.21
C GLU A 230 -1.25 27.80 0.47
N PHE A 231 -1.16 26.86 -0.48
CA PHE A 231 0.05 26.68 -1.26
C PHE A 231 0.30 27.87 -2.20
N LYS A 232 -0.75 28.46 -2.81
CA LYS A 232 -0.63 29.70 -3.58
C LYS A 232 -0.15 30.85 -2.70
N ALA A 233 -0.70 31.02 -1.52
CA ALA A 233 -0.26 32.06 -0.58
C ALA A 233 1.21 31.89 -0.18
N ALA A 234 1.63 30.66 0.16
CA ALA A 234 3.00 30.36 0.55
C ALA A 234 4.01 30.57 -0.58
N THR A 235 3.61 30.36 -1.84
CA THR A 235 4.49 30.46 -3.00
C THR A 235 4.34 31.78 -3.78
N PHE A 236 3.43 32.65 -3.38
CA PHE A 236 3.14 33.91 -4.07
C PHE A 236 4.40 34.75 -4.33
N GLN A 237 5.26 34.89 -3.31
CA GLN A 237 6.52 35.65 -3.39
C GLN A 237 7.57 35.03 -4.35
N PHE A 238 7.40 33.77 -4.76
CA PHE A 238 8.34 33.12 -5.68
C PHE A 238 8.09 33.52 -7.14
N GLY A 239 6.93 34.12 -7.44
CA GLY A 239 6.53 34.51 -8.78
C GLY A 239 6.41 33.33 -9.75
N SER A 240 6.59 33.62 -11.03
CA SER A 240 6.48 32.61 -12.12
C SER A 240 7.77 31.81 -12.37
N ARG A 241 8.86 32.12 -11.67
CA ARG A 241 10.16 31.45 -11.82
C ARG A 241 10.77 31.10 -10.45
N PRO A 242 10.14 30.19 -9.69
CA PRO A 242 10.69 29.74 -8.42
C PRO A 242 12.03 29.04 -8.63
N THR A 243 12.90 29.11 -7.62
CA THR A 243 14.17 28.38 -7.59
C THR A 243 14.00 27.08 -6.79
N LEU A 244 14.84 26.08 -7.07
CA LEU A 244 14.88 24.85 -6.29
C LEU A 244 15.18 25.11 -4.81
N LYS A 245 16.01 26.13 -4.50
CA LYS A 245 16.33 26.54 -3.14
C LYS A 245 15.10 27.04 -2.38
N GLN A 246 14.27 27.87 -3.01
CA GLN A 246 13.01 28.35 -2.39
C GLN A 246 12.05 27.20 -2.12
N LEU A 247 11.89 26.25 -3.07
CA LEU A 247 11.05 25.08 -2.88
C LEU A 247 11.59 24.17 -1.76
N ALA A 248 12.91 23.98 -1.69
CA ALA A 248 13.55 23.25 -0.61
C ALA A 248 13.29 23.86 0.76
N GLN A 249 13.25 25.20 0.88
CA GLN A 249 12.98 25.89 2.15
C GLN A 249 11.60 25.62 2.72
N ILE A 250 10.58 25.46 1.87
CA ILE A 250 9.19 25.19 2.32
C ILE A 250 8.90 23.70 2.44
N LYS A 251 9.78 22.81 1.94
CA LYS A 251 9.62 21.36 1.96
C LYS A 251 9.40 20.79 3.38
N PRO A 252 10.13 21.18 4.43
CA PRO A 252 9.93 20.65 5.78
C PRO A 252 8.54 20.95 6.35
N TYR A 253 7.94 22.06 5.96
CA TYR A 253 6.58 22.42 6.36
C TYR A 253 5.53 21.58 5.61
N TRP A 254 5.58 21.59 4.27
CA TRP A 254 4.59 20.87 3.45
C TRP A 254 4.77 19.36 3.46
N LYS A 255 5.96 18.87 3.80
CA LYS A 255 6.29 17.44 3.87
C LYS A 255 5.95 16.67 2.59
N VAL A 256 6.26 17.28 1.45
CA VAL A 256 6.14 16.69 0.10
C VAL A 256 7.41 16.92 -0.69
N SER A 257 7.60 16.18 -1.79
CA SER A 257 8.79 16.35 -2.63
C SER A 257 8.79 17.69 -3.37
N ILE A 258 9.98 18.21 -3.67
CA ILE A 258 10.16 19.36 -4.55
C ILE A 258 9.51 19.09 -5.91
N ALA A 259 9.65 17.85 -6.42
CA ALA A 259 9.00 17.43 -7.65
C ALA A 259 7.47 17.59 -7.58
N SER A 260 6.83 17.16 -6.49
CA SER A 260 5.38 17.34 -6.28
C SER A 260 5.00 18.82 -6.22
N MET A 261 5.80 19.66 -5.57
CA MET A 261 5.56 21.11 -5.55
C MET A 261 5.62 21.74 -6.94
N ILE A 262 6.62 21.37 -7.77
CA ILE A 262 6.75 21.83 -9.15
C ILE A 262 5.51 21.44 -9.97
N MET A 263 5.05 20.20 -9.82
CA MET A 263 3.84 19.73 -10.50
C MET A 263 2.59 20.50 -10.04
N LYS A 264 2.45 20.76 -8.74
CA LYS A 264 1.34 21.57 -8.20
C LYS A 264 1.38 22.99 -8.72
N LEU A 265 2.55 23.66 -8.72
CA LEU A 265 2.72 25.02 -9.27
C LEU A 265 2.28 25.08 -10.73
N ARG A 266 2.55 24.05 -11.51
CA ARG A 266 2.09 23.97 -12.91
C ARG A 266 0.58 23.77 -12.99
N LYS A 267 0.00 22.86 -12.20
CA LYS A 267 -1.45 22.59 -12.14
C LYS A 267 -2.25 23.86 -11.77
N ILE A 268 -1.75 24.69 -10.87
CA ILE A 268 -2.40 25.95 -10.46
C ILE A 268 -2.04 27.15 -11.37
N ASN A 269 -1.36 26.91 -12.50
CA ASN A 269 -0.93 27.91 -13.49
C ASN A 269 -0.02 29.02 -12.93
N GLN A 270 0.71 28.79 -11.85
CA GLN A 270 1.69 29.74 -11.33
C GLN A 270 2.99 29.73 -12.11
N ILE A 271 3.35 28.60 -12.73
CA ILE A 271 4.52 28.49 -13.62
C ILE A 271 4.11 27.96 -14.98
N SER A 272 4.91 28.30 -16.02
CA SER A 272 4.74 27.79 -17.37
C SER A 272 5.24 26.34 -17.50
N GLU A 273 4.89 25.67 -18.60
CA GLU A 273 5.41 24.35 -18.94
C GLU A 273 6.94 24.37 -19.12
N ASP A 274 7.49 25.44 -19.69
CA ASP A 274 8.93 25.59 -19.88
C ASP A 274 9.66 25.79 -18.55
N THR A 275 9.08 26.55 -17.62
CA THR A 275 9.61 26.70 -16.28
C THR A 275 9.62 25.36 -15.55
N LYS A 276 8.53 24.56 -15.64
CA LYS A 276 8.46 23.20 -15.08
C LYS A 276 9.58 22.32 -15.64
N LYS A 277 9.73 22.26 -16.99
CA LYS A 277 10.80 21.48 -17.63
C LYS A 277 12.18 21.90 -17.18
N SER A 278 12.43 23.22 -17.12
CA SER A 278 13.72 23.76 -16.64
C SER A 278 14.04 23.35 -15.23
N LEU A 279 13.07 23.39 -14.29
CA LEU A 279 13.25 22.97 -12.91
C LEU A 279 13.57 21.47 -12.81
N PHE A 280 12.89 20.60 -13.60
CA PHE A 280 13.21 19.17 -13.64
C PHE A 280 14.60 18.87 -14.23
N ILE A 281 15.03 19.63 -15.23
CA ILE A 281 16.39 19.53 -15.78
C ILE A 281 17.42 19.93 -14.70
N MET A 282 17.19 21.03 -13.98
CA MET A 282 18.05 21.44 -12.88
C MET A 282 18.13 20.40 -11.77
N MET A 283 16.98 19.77 -11.39
CA MET A 283 16.97 18.66 -10.41
C MET A 283 17.82 17.48 -10.88
N SER A 284 17.73 17.14 -12.19
CA SER A 284 18.49 16.03 -12.77
C SER A 284 20.00 16.33 -12.78
N ASN A 285 20.39 17.54 -13.19
CA ASN A 285 21.80 17.99 -13.22
C ASN A 285 22.40 18.03 -11.82
N ALA A 286 21.62 18.46 -10.83
CA ALA A 286 22.01 18.45 -9.42
C ALA A 286 21.98 17.06 -8.77
N LYS A 287 21.53 16.02 -9.48
CA LYS A 287 21.37 14.64 -8.99
C LYS A 287 20.49 14.52 -7.73
N ILE A 288 19.53 15.43 -7.55
CA ILE A 288 18.65 15.48 -6.37
C ILE A 288 17.28 14.81 -6.58
N ARG A 289 17.00 14.23 -7.76
CA ARG A 289 15.68 13.61 -8.04
C ARG A 289 15.32 12.46 -7.11
N MET A 290 16.31 11.72 -6.61
CA MET A 290 16.10 10.57 -5.71
C MET A 290 16.40 10.92 -4.25
N ASN A 291 17.23 11.92 -4.01
CA ASN A 291 17.63 12.39 -2.68
C ASN A 291 17.49 13.90 -2.63
N GLU A 292 16.28 14.37 -2.44
CA GLU A 292 15.99 15.79 -2.34
C GLU A 292 16.53 16.37 -1.01
N PRO A 293 17.01 17.62 -1.01
CA PRO A 293 17.45 18.28 0.22
C PRO A 293 16.26 18.55 1.16
N GLN A 294 16.58 18.90 2.41
CA GLN A 294 15.61 19.25 3.45
C GLN A 294 14.60 18.11 3.71
N GLY A 295 15.13 16.97 4.14
CA GLY A 295 14.32 15.83 4.58
C GLY A 295 13.47 16.16 5.81
N PHE A 296 12.52 15.29 6.09
CA PHE A 296 11.70 15.33 7.31
C PHE A 296 11.52 13.91 7.83
N ASP A 297 11.10 13.77 9.09
CA ASP A 297 11.01 12.48 9.76
C ASP A 297 10.02 11.54 9.08
N LYS A 298 10.41 10.26 9.01
CA LYS A 298 9.56 9.20 8.43
C LYS A 298 8.37 8.93 9.36
N GLU A 299 7.18 9.03 8.80
CA GLU A 299 5.96 8.56 9.45
C GLU A 299 5.95 7.04 9.46
N LYS A 300 5.51 6.45 10.57
CA LYS A 300 5.48 4.99 10.72
C LYS A 300 4.05 4.52 11.00
N PRO A 301 3.53 3.55 10.22
CA PRO A 301 2.26 2.91 10.53
C PRO A 301 2.34 2.20 11.89
N SER A 302 1.26 2.28 12.65
CA SER A 302 1.18 1.71 14.01
C SER A 302 -0.04 0.83 14.24
N LEU A 303 -1.10 1.00 13.45
CA LEU A 303 -2.36 0.29 13.65
C LEU A 303 -2.19 -1.23 13.49
N LEU A 304 -1.54 -1.68 12.42
CA LEU A 304 -1.27 -3.11 12.21
C LEU A 304 -0.45 -3.72 13.35
N LYS A 305 0.55 -2.98 13.86
CA LYS A 305 1.35 -3.43 15.00
C LYS A 305 0.47 -3.65 16.24
N LYS A 306 -0.45 -2.74 16.53
CA LYS A 306 -1.38 -2.86 17.66
C LYS A 306 -2.32 -4.06 17.48
N ILE A 307 -2.84 -4.27 16.27
CA ILE A 307 -3.69 -5.43 15.97
C ILE A 307 -2.94 -6.75 16.17
N LEU A 308 -1.74 -6.88 15.62
CA LEU A 308 -0.92 -8.08 15.77
C LEU A 308 -0.47 -8.29 17.21
N ALA A 309 -0.16 -7.23 17.95
CA ALA A 309 0.15 -7.33 19.37
C ALA A 309 -1.03 -7.88 20.17
N ALA A 310 -2.22 -7.31 19.99
CA ALA A 310 -3.42 -7.75 20.68
C ALA A 310 -3.83 -9.18 20.33
N SER A 311 -3.74 -9.58 19.06
CA SER A 311 -4.21 -10.89 18.61
C SER A 311 -3.19 -12.03 18.79
N ILE A 312 -1.90 -11.76 18.80
CA ILE A 312 -0.84 -12.77 18.82
C ILE A 312 -0.06 -12.72 20.14
N LYS A 313 0.46 -11.52 20.49
CA LYS A 313 1.37 -11.37 21.62
C LYS A 313 0.66 -11.49 22.97
N GLU A 314 -0.50 -10.86 23.12
CA GLU A 314 -1.27 -10.95 24.36
C GLU A 314 -1.76 -12.39 24.66
N ASN A 315 -1.96 -13.21 23.61
CA ASN A 315 -2.26 -14.62 23.73
C ASN A 315 -1.00 -15.51 23.97
N GLY A 316 0.19 -14.92 23.95
CA GLY A 316 1.45 -15.64 24.18
C GLY A 316 1.78 -16.68 23.11
N PHE A 317 1.30 -16.53 21.87
CA PHE A 317 1.51 -17.50 20.79
C PHE A 317 2.99 -17.62 20.43
N ASN A 318 3.49 -18.86 20.41
CA ASN A 318 4.79 -19.18 19.82
C ASN A 318 4.73 -19.19 18.27
N GLU A 319 5.86 -19.46 17.61
CA GLU A 319 5.96 -19.46 16.14
C GLU A 319 4.97 -20.41 15.48
N ASN A 320 4.83 -21.64 15.99
CA ASN A 320 3.92 -22.64 15.44
C ASN A 320 2.46 -22.23 15.63
N GLN A 321 2.10 -21.78 16.84
CA GLN A 321 0.76 -21.30 17.15
C GLN A 321 0.38 -20.08 16.30
N THR A 322 1.33 -19.17 16.07
CA THR A 322 1.14 -18.02 15.18
C THR A 322 0.91 -18.46 13.74
N SER A 323 1.68 -19.44 13.27
CA SER A 323 1.51 -20.03 11.93
C SER A 323 0.15 -20.70 11.77
N ASP A 324 -0.28 -21.46 12.76
CA ASP A 324 -1.60 -22.14 12.75
C ASP A 324 -2.75 -21.13 12.82
N PHE A 325 -2.64 -20.11 13.65
CA PHE A 325 -3.65 -19.06 13.82
C PHE A 325 -3.84 -18.26 12.53
N LEU A 326 -2.74 -17.78 11.90
CA LEU A 326 -2.78 -17.01 10.67
C LEU A 326 -2.92 -17.88 9.43
N ARG A 327 -2.80 -19.20 9.56
CA ARG A 327 -2.76 -20.18 8.46
C ARG A 327 -1.69 -19.89 7.43
N LEU A 328 -0.58 -19.29 7.82
CA LEU A 328 0.55 -18.97 6.97
C LEU A 328 1.84 -19.57 7.53
N PRO A 329 2.81 -19.94 6.67
CA PRO A 329 4.12 -20.36 7.16
C PRO A 329 4.81 -19.19 7.86
N TYR A 330 5.56 -19.50 8.92
CA TYR A 330 6.15 -18.46 9.78
C TYR A 330 7.17 -17.56 9.07
N ASP A 331 7.88 -18.09 8.07
CA ASP A 331 8.76 -17.30 7.21
C ASP A 331 7.98 -16.26 6.39
N ALA A 332 6.79 -16.63 5.88
CA ALA A 332 5.91 -15.69 5.20
C ALA A 332 5.37 -14.63 6.17
N ILE A 333 4.99 -15.01 7.38
CA ILE A 333 4.56 -14.06 8.43
C ILE A 333 5.68 -13.06 8.74
N LYS A 334 6.93 -13.53 8.89
CA LYS A 334 8.08 -12.66 9.09
C LYS A 334 8.33 -11.73 7.90
N GLN A 335 8.16 -12.21 6.68
CA GLN A 335 8.35 -11.40 5.48
C GLN A 335 7.26 -10.34 5.33
N LEU A 336 6.00 -10.69 5.60
CA LEU A 336 4.85 -9.81 5.46
C LEU A 336 4.74 -8.80 6.60
N PHE A 337 5.07 -9.22 7.84
CA PHE A 337 4.79 -8.46 9.05
C PHE A 337 5.99 -8.34 10.00
N GLY A 338 7.18 -8.74 9.59
CA GLY A 338 8.36 -8.81 10.46
C GLY A 338 8.74 -7.49 11.11
N SER A 339 8.57 -6.38 10.40
CA SER A 339 8.80 -5.03 10.95
C SER A 339 7.87 -4.71 12.13
N PHE A 340 6.71 -5.35 12.21
CA PHE A 340 5.72 -5.16 13.28
C PHE A 340 5.88 -6.16 14.43
N LEU A 341 6.52 -7.32 14.20
CA LEU A 341 6.69 -8.39 15.18
C LEU A 341 8.01 -8.29 15.96
N LEU A 342 9.07 -7.72 15.38
CA LEU A 342 10.44 -7.85 15.87
C LEU A 342 10.91 -6.76 16.86
N GLU A 343 10.15 -5.71 17.15
CA GLU A 343 10.63 -4.53 17.90
C GLU A 343 10.68 -4.68 19.45
N GLU A 344 10.59 -5.86 20.06
CA GLU A 344 10.57 -5.97 21.52
C GLU A 344 11.62 -6.89 22.20
N LYS A 345 12.78 -7.09 21.62
CA LYS A 345 13.88 -7.74 22.36
C LYS A 345 14.80 -6.78 23.14
N LYS A 346 14.48 -5.49 23.27
CA LYS A 346 15.39 -4.49 23.88
C LYS A 346 14.97 -3.87 25.21
N ASN A 347 13.91 -4.29 25.86
CA ASN A 347 13.56 -3.77 27.18
C ASN A 347 13.36 -4.87 28.23
N HIS A 348 14.35 -5.74 28.44
CA HIS A 348 14.56 -6.29 29.79
C HIS A 348 15.39 -5.26 30.53
N LEU A 349 14.74 -4.34 31.23
CA LEU A 349 15.34 -3.61 32.34
C LEU A 349 15.78 -4.63 33.37
N HIS A 350 17.09 -4.86 33.51
CA HIS A 350 17.66 -5.41 34.68
C HIS A 350 17.44 -4.39 35.81
N LEU A 351 16.43 -4.64 36.64
CA LEU A 351 16.39 -4.07 38.00
C LEU A 351 17.48 -4.78 38.78
N VAL A 352 18.55 -4.05 39.11
CA VAL A 352 19.50 -4.39 40.16
C VAL A 352 18.91 -3.92 41.48
#